data_084a335d35ce69713c5aab88ade98ec5
#
_entry.id   084a335d35ce69713c5aab88ade98ec5
#
_cell.length_a   1.000
_cell.length_b   1.000
_cell.length_c   1.000
_cell.angle_alpha   90.00
_cell.angle_beta   90.00
_cell.angle_gamma   90.00
#
_symmetry.space_group_name_H-M   'P 1'
#
loop_
_entity.id
_entity.type
_entity.pdbx_description
1 polymer ?
#
loop_
_entity_poly.entity_id
_entity_poly.type
_entity_poly.pdbx_seq_one_letter_code
_entity_poly.pdbx_strand_id
1 'polypeptide(L)'
;MELLIEMEKARELVDAALTFDNIKLAKLIHTRDIIVDERVRYQCAYSGCREYGRKLMCPPYTLSVDEFKKVLSRYYMALLVQLEGEVTSKANWEPESDRWALKLHDVVYQLENKAFGLGFPFAAALIGGSCKLCKECAGINSSKPMCIHREKARPSMEAMGVDVLKTCSNIGINMEFSPDKVTWTGFVLLS
;
A
#
# COMPACT_ATOMS: atom_id res chain seq x y z
N MET A 1 9.91 26.82 -10.76
CA MET A 1 8.61 27.30 -10.20
C MET A 1 7.61 26.13 -10.08
N GLU A 2 7.41 25.35 -11.13
CA GLU A 2 6.50 24.20 -11.15
C GLU A 2 6.85 23.13 -10.10
N LEU A 3 8.10 22.69 -10.04
CA LEU A 3 8.56 21.72 -9.04
C LEU A 3 8.37 22.17 -7.58
N LEU A 4 8.50 23.47 -7.31
CA LEU A 4 8.26 24.01 -5.96
C LEU A 4 6.78 23.91 -5.59
N ILE A 5 5.88 24.20 -6.53
CA ILE A 5 4.44 24.09 -6.34
C ILE A 5 4.04 22.63 -6.10
N GLU A 6 4.60 21.68 -6.86
CA GLU A 6 4.35 20.26 -6.65
C GLU A 6 4.85 19.78 -5.28
N MET A 7 6.02 20.25 -4.84
CA MET A 7 6.53 19.93 -3.51
C MET A 7 5.67 20.51 -2.38
N GLU A 8 5.10 21.70 -2.55
CA GLU A 8 4.15 22.28 -1.57
C GLU A 8 2.87 21.44 -1.49
N LYS A 9 2.30 21.07 -2.64
CA LYS A 9 1.13 20.18 -2.71
C LYS A 9 1.40 18.80 -2.08
N ALA A 10 2.58 18.24 -2.32
CA ALA A 10 2.96 16.97 -1.72
C ALA A 10 3.15 17.07 -0.20
N ARG A 11 3.64 18.21 0.32
CA ARG A 11 3.68 18.49 1.77
C ARG A 11 2.29 18.58 2.37
N GLU A 12 1.34 19.21 1.69
CA GLU A 12 -0.07 19.25 2.13
C GLU A 12 -0.64 17.82 2.29
N LEU A 13 -0.22 16.86 1.45
CA LEU A 13 -0.60 15.46 1.61
C LEU A 13 0.02 14.81 2.86
N VAL A 14 1.26 15.16 3.19
CA VAL A 14 1.90 14.72 4.44
C VAL A 14 1.12 15.22 5.65
N ASP A 15 0.82 16.53 5.67
CA ASP A 15 0.07 17.15 6.76
C ASP A 15 -1.32 16.52 6.89
N ALA A 16 -2.01 16.28 5.76
CA ALA A 16 -3.29 15.59 5.75
C ALA A 16 -3.17 14.15 6.27
N ALA A 17 -2.13 13.41 5.91
CA ALA A 17 -1.92 12.05 6.41
C ALA A 17 -1.76 12.03 7.94
N LEU A 18 -1.05 12.98 8.51
CA LEU A 18 -0.81 13.10 9.95
C LEU A 18 -2.06 13.47 10.75
N THR A 19 -3.15 13.92 10.10
CA THR A 19 -4.44 14.18 10.78
C THR A 19 -5.24 12.91 11.06
N PHE A 20 -4.93 11.79 10.39
CA PHE A 20 -5.63 10.53 10.65
C PHE A 20 -5.14 9.86 11.93
N ASP A 21 -6.07 9.36 12.72
CA ASP A 21 -5.74 8.63 13.94
C ASP A 21 -4.88 7.39 13.66
N ASN A 22 -3.90 7.15 14.52
CA ASN A 22 -2.97 6.02 14.46
C ASN A 22 -1.94 6.10 13.33
N ILE A 23 -1.86 7.17 12.57
CA ILE A 23 -0.74 7.39 11.67
C ILE A 23 0.49 7.73 12.49
N LYS A 24 1.46 6.82 12.46
CA LYS A 24 2.76 6.95 13.15
C LYS A 24 3.75 7.76 12.34
N LEU A 25 3.66 7.63 11.01
CA LEU A 25 4.60 8.26 10.10
C LEU A 25 3.95 8.54 8.74
N ALA A 26 4.22 9.73 8.21
CA ALA A 26 3.97 10.11 6.84
C ALA A 26 5.23 10.81 6.29
N LYS A 27 5.79 10.29 5.20
CA LYS A 27 7.06 10.76 4.65
C LYS A 27 7.04 10.75 3.12
N LEU A 28 7.43 11.88 2.52
CA LEU A 28 7.74 11.90 1.09
C LEU A 28 9.08 11.21 0.86
N ILE A 29 9.09 10.32 -0.12
CA ILE A 29 10.27 9.57 -0.55
C ILE A 29 10.42 9.68 -2.06
N HIS A 30 11.63 9.51 -2.57
CA HIS A 30 11.85 9.39 -4.00
C HIS A 30 11.52 7.97 -4.46
N THR A 31 10.86 7.81 -5.62
CA THR A 31 10.49 6.47 -6.11
C THR A 31 11.69 5.56 -6.39
N ARG A 32 12.88 6.13 -6.68
CA ARG A 32 14.14 5.37 -6.78
C ARG A 32 14.57 4.67 -5.48
N ASP A 33 14.04 5.11 -4.33
CA ASP A 33 14.35 4.51 -3.02
C ASP A 33 13.44 3.32 -2.70
N ILE A 34 12.42 3.09 -3.54
CA ILE A 34 11.51 1.94 -3.44
C ILE A 34 12.20 0.72 -4.03
N ILE A 35 12.40 -0.29 -3.21
CA ILE A 35 13.06 -1.54 -3.60
C ILE A 35 12.02 -2.51 -4.15
N VAL A 36 12.15 -2.85 -5.42
CA VAL A 36 11.26 -3.82 -6.10
C VAL A 36 12.06 -5.07 -6.46
N ASP A 37 11.67 -6.20 -5.87
CA ASP A 37 12.36 -7.49 -5.97
C ASP A 37 11.37 -8.61 -6.30
N GLU A 38 11.67 -9.41 -7.32
CA GLU A 38 10.85 -10.53 -7.76
C GLU A 38 10.66 -11.60 -6.68
N ARG A 39 11.63 -11.73 -5.77
CA ARG A 39 11.57 -12.69 -4.64
C ARG A 39 10.41 -12.39 -3.70
N VAL A 40 9.97 -11.14 -3.56
CA VAL A 40 8.80 -10.77 -2.76
C VAL A 40 7.54 -11.40 -3.36
N ARG A 41 7.36 -11.27 -4.67
CA ARG A 41 6.22 -11.87 -5.37
C ARG A 41 6.31 -13.40 -5.43
N TYR A 42 7.54 -13.95 -5.53
CA TYR A 42 7.77 -15.38 -5.42
C TYR A 42 7.25 -15.94 -4.09
N GLN A 43 7.46 -15.24 -2.97
CA GLN A 43 6.90 -15.61 -1.68
C GLN A 43 5.38 -15.70 -1.70
N CYS A 44 4.67 -14.77 -2.37
CA CYS A 44 3.22 -14.87 -2.54
C CYS A 44 2.79 -16.18 -3.18
N ALA A 45 3.54 -16.67 -4.18
CA ALA A 45 3.20 -17.88 -4.93
C ALA A 45 3.56 -19.18 -4.21
N TYR A 46 4.68 -19.21 -3.49
CA TYR A 46 5.30 -20.47 -3.01
C TYR A 46 5.43 -20.60 -1.50
N SER A 47 5.20 -19.54 -0.71
CA SER A 47 5.27 -19.58 0.76
C SER A 47 3.93 -19.89 1.45
N GLY A 48 2.95 -20.38 0.71
CA GLY A 48 1.63 -20.72 1.27
C GLY A 48 0.75 -19.50 1.59
N CYS A 49 0.93 -18.38 0.88
CA CYS A 49 0.04 -17.23 1.03
C CYS A 49 -1.41 -17.62 0.73
N ARG A 50 -2.29 -17.49 1.71
CA ARG A 50 -3.71 -17.86 1.61
C ARG A 50 -4.48 -17.05 0.56
N GLU A 51 -3.99 -15.87 0.19
CA GLU A 51 -4.67 -14.92 -0.69
C GLU A 51 -4.25 -15.04 -2.16
N TYR A 52 -3.18 -15.80 -2.43
CA TYR A 52 -2.74 -16.06 -3.80
C TYR A 52 -3.83 -16.74 -4.63
N GLY A 53 -4.16 -16.18 -5.78
CA GLY A 53 -5.22 -16.69 -6.65
C GLY A 53 -6.64 -16.55 -6.09
N ARG A 54 -6.83 -15.92 -4.91
CA ARG A 54 -8.14 -15.76 -4.26
C ARG A 54 -8.64 -14.31 -4.17
N LYS A 55 -7.77 -13.35 -4.41
CA LYS A 55 -8.10 -11.91 -4.39
C LYS A 55 -7.66 -11.26 -5.69
N LEU A 56 -8.52 -10.46 -6.30
CA LEU A 56 -8.20 -9.74 -7.56
C LEU A 56 -7.10 -8.68 -7.39
N MET A 57 -6.85 -8.23 -6.15
CA MET A 57 -5.76 -7.30 -5.81
C MET A 57 -4.49 -8.04 -5.35
N CYS A 58 -4.41 -9.35 -5.57
CA CYS A 58 -3.25 -10.21 -5.30
C CYS A 58 -2.79 -10.95 -6.56
N PRO A 59 -1.55 -11.46 -6.59
CA PRO A 59 -1.11 -12.31 -7.70
C PRO A 59 -2.02 -13.56 -7.87
N PRO A 60 -2.23 -14.05 -9.09
CA PRO A 60 -1.63 -13.63 -10.37
C PRO A 60 -2.34 -12.44 -11.05
N TYR A 61 -3.39 -11.87 -10.47
CA TYR A 61 -4.29 -10.88 -11.10
C TYR A 61 -3.73 -9.45 -11.12
N THR A 62 -2.63 -9.19 -10.43
CA THR A 62 -1.94 -7.88 -10.43
C THR A 62 -0.84 -7.85 -11.48
N LEU A 63 -0.32 -6.66 -11.78
CA LEU A 63 0.81 -6.48 -12.68
C LEU A 63 1.99 -7.40 -12.27
N SER A 64 2.74 -7.88 -13.24
CA SER A 64 4.03 -8.51 -13.00
C SER A 64 5.01 -7.51 -12.40
N VAL A 65 6.09 -7.99 -11.80
CA VAL A 65 7.15 -7.13 -11.23
C VAL A 65 7.76 -6.22 -12.30
N ASP A 66 8.00 -6.75 -13.50
CA ASP A 66 8.56 -5.96 -14.61
C ASP A 66 7.60 -4.90 -15.14
N GLU A 67 6.30 -5.21 -15.24
CA GLU A 67 5.29 -4.23 -15.60
C GLU A 67 5.20 -3.15 -14.53
N PHE A 68 5.24 -3.52 -13.25
CA PHE A 68 5.21 -2.55 -12.17
C PHE A 68 6.46 -1.66 -12.15
N LYS A 69 7.66 -2.21 -12.38
CA LYS A 69 8.90 -1.42 -12.53
C LYS A 69 8.78 -0.36 -13.63
N LYS A 70 8.16 -0.73 -14.77
CA LYS A 70 7.90 0.22 -15.88
C LYS A 70 6.91 1.32 -15.46
N VAL A 71 5.86 0.97 -14.72
CA VAL A 71 4.90 1.95 -14.18
C VAL A 71 5.59 2.85 -13.17
N LEU A 72 6.32 2.28 -12.20
CA LEU A 72 7.01 3.01 -11.13
C LEU A 72 8.03 4.02 -11.68
N SER A 73 8.70 3.69 -12.80
CA SER A 73 9.66 4.59 -13.44
C SER A 73 9.05 5.88 -14.01
N ARG A 74 7.72 5.98 -14.06
CA ARG A 74 7.00 7.19 -14.48
C ARG A 74 6.66 8.12 -13.32
N TYR A 75 6.86 7.65 -12.09
CA TYR A 75 6.67 8.44 -10.88
C TYR A 75 8.02 8.91 -10.35
N TYR A 76 8.07 10.07 -9.72
CA TYR A 76 9.30 10.60 -9.11
C TYR A 76 9.25 10.67 -7.61
N MET A 77 8.07 10.71 -7.00
CA MET A 77 7.91 10.65 -5.54
C MET A 77 6.75 9.77 -5.10
N ALA A 78 6.77 9.38 -3.85
CA ALA A 78 5.68 8.71 -3.18
C ALA A 78 5.50 9.24 -1.76
N LEU A 79 4.26 9.31 -1.29
CA LEU A 79 3.95 9.49 0.11
C LEU A 79 3.89 8.11 0.76
N LEU A 80 4.88 7.78 1.60
CA LEU A 80 4.87 6.60 2.45
C LEU A 80 4.12 6.92 3.73
N VAL A 81 3.18 6.05 4.10
CA VAL A 81 2.36 6.19 5.31
C VAL A 81 2.47 4.93 6.15
N GLN A 82 2.71 5.08 7.46
CA GLN A 82 2.67 3.98 8.41
C GLN A 82 1.58 4.23 9.45
N LEU A 83 0.75 3.22 9.63
CA LEU A 83 -0.29 3.16 10.66
C LEU A 83 0.11 2.11 11.69
N GLU A 84 0.08 2.48 12.97
CA GLU A 84 0.33 1.57 14.09
C GLU A 84 -0.98 1.29 14.83
N GLY A 85 -1.23 0.03 15.11
CA GLY A 85 -2.40 -0.43 15.86
C GLY A 85 -2.04 -1.41 16.96
N GLU A 86 -2.77 -1.38 18.06
CA GLU A 86 -2.62 -2.33 19.16
C GLU A 86 -3.34 -3.65 18.85
N VAL A 87 -2.75 -4.75 19.34
CA VAL A 87 -3.30 -6.10 19.28
C VAL A 87 -3.37 -6.64 20.70
N THR A 88 -4.59 -6.99 21.15
CA THR A 88 -4.83 -7.30 22.56
C THR A 88 -4.38 -8.69 22.97
N SER A 89 -4.32 -9.64 22.04
CA SER A 89 -3.85 -11.00 22.31
C SER A 89 -3.47 -11.76 21.04
N LYS A 90 -2.68 -12.84 21.18
CA LYS A 90 -2.36 -13.74 20.07
C LYS A 90 -3.60 -14.38 19.43
N ALA A 91 -4.63 -14.68 20.21
CA ALA A 91 -5.89 -15.27 19.72
C ALA A 91 -6.66 -14.31 18.80
N ASN A 92 -6.57 -12.99 19.07
CA ASN A 92 -7.24 -11.95 18.31
C ASN A 92 -6.32 -11.27 17.27
N TRP A 93 -5.11 -11.77 17.13
CA TRP A 93 -4.10 -11.09 16.32
C TRP A 93 -4.54 -10.88 14.86
N GLU A 94 -5.05 -11.94 14.21
CA GLU A 94 -5.45 -11.88 12.80
C GLU A 94 -6.65 -10.92 12.59
N PRO A 95 -7.79 -11.03 13.32
CA PRO A 95 -8.92 -10.12 13.12
C PRO A 95 -8.60 -8.66 13.49
N GLU A 96 -7.79 -8.43 14.53
CA GLU A 96 -7.39 -7.06 14.91
C GLU A 96 -6.40 -6.46 13.91
N SER A 97 -5.42 -7.24 13.45
CA SER A 97 -4.49 -6.84 12.40
C SER A 97 -5.22 -6.51 11.08
N ASP A 98 -6.22 -7.31 10.70
CA ASP A 98 -7.05 -7.07 9.51
C ASP A 98 -7.85 -5.76 9.62
N ARG A 99 -8.36 -5.43 10.82
CA ARG A 99 -9.03 -4.14 11.07
C ARG A 99 -8.09 -2.96 10.85
N TRP A 100 -6.84 -3.06 11.31
CA TRP A 100 -5.83 -2.03 11.09
C TRP A 100 -5.40 -1.93 9.62
N ALA A 101 -5.29 -3.06 8.92
CA ALA A 101 -5.05 -3.09 7.47
C ALA A 101 -6.16 -2.39 6.69
N LEU A 102 -7.43 -2.59 7.07
CA LEU A 102 -8.58 -1.89 6.49
C LEU A 102 -8.53 -0.38 6.77
N LYS A 103 -8.12 0.03 7.97
CA LYS A 103 -7.96 1.45 8.32
C LYS A 103 -6.87 2.10 7.45
N LEU A 104 -5.71 1.45 7.30
CA LEU A 104 -4.67 1.94 6.40
C LEU A 104 -5.18 2.03 4.94
N HIS A 105 -5.90 1.00 4.47
CA HIS A 105 -6.48 1.00 3.12
C HIS A 105 -7.37 2.23 2.90
N ASP A 106 -8.22 2.56 3.88
CA ASP A 106 -9.09 3.73 3.81
C ASP A 106 -8.28 5.04 3.79
N VAL A 107 -7.26 5.15 4.63
CA VAL A 107 -6.35 6.32 4.67
C VAL A 107 -5.66 6.54 3.33
N VAL A 108 -5.00 5.52 2.77
CA VAL A 108 -4.28 5.71 1.48
C VAL A 108 -5.22 5.97 0.32
N TYR A 109 -6.44 5.42 0.35
CA TYR A 109 -7.48 5.74 -0.63
C TYR A 109 -7.93 7.21 -0.54
N GLN A 110 -8.14 7.74 0.67
CA GLN A 110 -8.50 9.16 0.86
C GLN A 110 -7.35 10.08 0.44
N LEU A 111 -6.11 9.72 0.75
CA LEU A 111 -4.92 10.47 0.33
C LEU A 111 -4.73 10.47 -1.19
N GLU A 112 -5.00 9.34 -1.86
CA GLU A 112 -4.99 9.25 -3.33
C GLU A 112 -6.03 10.21 -3.95
N ASN A 113 -7.26 10.21 -3.43
CA ASN A 113 -8.30 11.13 -3.89
C ASN A 113 -7.92 12.60 -3.64
N LYS A 114 -7.33 12.90 -2.47
CA LYS A 114 -6.84 14.26 -2.17
C LYS A 114 -5.69 14.63 -3.13
N ALA A 115 -4.76 13.73 -3.41
CA ALA A 115 -3.68 13.95 -4.36
C ALA A 115 -4.21 14.28 -5.76
N PHE A 116 -5.22 13.52 -6.22
CA PHE A 116 -5.90 13.83 -7.48
C PHE A 116 -6.48 15.26 -7.47
N GLY A 117 -7.16 15.65 -6.39
CA GLY A 117 -7.70 17.02 -6.22
C GLY A 117 -6.63 18.12 -6.17
N LEU A 118 -5.41 17.80 -5.73
CA LEU A 118 -4.26 18.71 -5.70
C LEU A 118 -3.53 18.81 -7.05
N GLY A 119 -3.95 18.04 -8.06
CA GLY A 119 -3.39 18.07 -9.40
C GLY A 119 -2.29 17.04 -9.65
N PHE A 120 -2.32 15.89 -8.94
CA PHE A 120 -1.57 14.68 -9.27
C PHE A 120 -2.51 13.69 -9.99
N PRO A 121 -2.73 13.83 -11.31
CA PRO A 121 -3.77 13.10 -12.04
C PRO A 121 -3.53 11.60 -12.14
N PHE A 122 -2.29 11.17 -11.92
CA PHE A 122 -1.89 9.76 -11.93
C PHE A 122 -1.58 9.24 -10.53
N ALA A 123 -2.03 9.93 -9.46
CA ALA A 123 -1.86 9.40 -8.11
C ALA A 123 -2.37 7.96 -8.01
N ALA A 124 -1.56 7.09 -7.39
CA ALA A 124 -1.89 5.66 -7.29
C ALA A 124 -1.51 5.12 -5.91
N ALA A 125 -2.52 4.65 -5.16
CA ALA A 125 -2.30 4.06 -3.85
C ALA A 125 -1.95 2.57 -3.93
N LEU A 126 -1.06 2.15 -3.02
CA LEU A 126 -0.76 0.76 -2.71
C LEU A 126 -0.92 0.53 -1.21
N ILE A 127 -1.54 -0.58 -0.85
CA ILE A 127 -1.78 -0.97 0.54
C ILE A 127 -0.72 -1.95 1.06
N GLY A 128 -0.69 -2.18 2.36
CA GLY A 128 0.05 -3.28 2.97
C GLY A 128 -0.82 -4.53 3.07
N GLY A 129 -0.27 -5.70 2.76
CA GLY A 129 -0.97 -6.97 2.81
C GLY A 129 -2.09 -7.12 1.77
N SER A 130 -2.99 -8.06 1.94
CA SER A 130 -4.07 -8.32 0.98
C SER A 130 -5.25 -7.35 1.14
N CYS A 131 -6.00 -7.11 0.06
CA CYS A 131 -7.26 -6.37 0.10
C CYS A 131 -8.28 -7.06 1.03
N LYS A 132 -8.85 -6.32 1.97
CA LYS A 132 -9.81 -6.79 3.01
C LYS A 132 -11.22 -6.23 2.81
N LEU A 133 -11.54 -5.56 1.68
CA LEU A 133 -12.85 -4.96 1.42
C LEU A 133 -13.99 -5.98 1.33
N CYS A 134 -13.67 -7.23 1.02
CA CYS A 134 -14.62 -8.34 0.97
C CYS A 134 -14.08 -9.52 1.79
N LYS A 135 -14.95 -10.20 2.52
CA LYS A 135 -14.62 -11.47 3.18
C LYS A 135 -14.15 -12.49 2.15
N GLU A 136 -14.92 -12.65 1.07
CA GLU A 136 -14.56 -13.40 -0.13
C GLU A 136 -14.59 -12.48 -1.34
N CYS A 137 -13.60 -12.62 -2.24
CA CYS A 137 -13.52 -11.76 -3.43
C CYS A 137 -14.58 -12.18 -4.47
N ALA A 138 -15.70 -11.45 -4.48
CA ALA A 138 -16.88 -11.81 -5.25
C ALA A 138 -16.65 -11.96 -6.76
N GLY A 139 -15.66 -11.24 -7.32
CA GLY A 139 -15.38 -11.26 -8.75
C GLY A 139 -14.53 -12.43 -9.24
N ILE A 140 -13.91 -13.22 -8.34
CA ILE A 140 -12.85 -14.15 -8.73
C ILE A 140 -13.37 -15.40 -9.46
N ASN A 141 -14.58 -15.84 -9.11
CA ASN A 141 -15.20 -17.04 -9.71
C ASN A 141 -16.04 -16.71 -10.96
N SER A 142 -15.98 -15.48 -11.44
CA SER A 142 -16.68 -15.06 -12.65
C SER A 142 -15.88 -15.43 -13.91
N SER A 143 -16.58 -15.70 -15.02
CA SER A 143 -15.96 -15.85 -16.35
C SER A 143 -15.18 -14.60 -16.79
N LYS A 144 -15.51 -13.44 -16.21
CA LYS A 144 -14.79 -12.18 -16.36
C LYS A 144 -14.51 -11.61 -14.96
N PRO A 145 -13.38 -12.00 -14.33
CA PRO A 145 -13.06 -11.54 -12.98
C PRO A 145 -13.05 -10.01 -12.89
N MET A 146 -13.90 -9.46 -12.03
CA MET A 146 -14.05 -8.01 -11.88
C MET A 146 -14.40 -7.66 -10.44
N CYS A 147 -13.61 -6.74 -9.87
CA CYS A 147 -13.81 -6.25 -8.51
C CYS A 147 -15.12 -5.46 -8.40
N ILE A 148 -15.92 -5.72 -7.37
CA ILE A 148 -17.14 -4.94 -7.08
C ILE A 148 -16.85 -3.59 -6.43
N HIS A 149 -15.64 -3.41 -5.86
CA HIS A 149 -15.16 -2.17 -5.25
C HIS A 149 -14.01 -1.54 -6.07
N ARG A 150 -14.22 -1.40 -7.38
CA ARG A 150 -13.18 -0.92 -8.32
C ARG A 150 -12.66 0.46 -7.97
N GLU A 151 -13.52 1.31 -7.45
CA GLU A 151 -13.20 2.68 -7.03
C GLU A 151 -12.26 2.72 -5.82
N LYS A 152 -12.33 1.72 -4.93
CA LYS A 152 -11.61 1.70 -3.66
C LYS A 152 -10.52 0.61 -3.57
N ALA A 153 -10.69 -0.52 -4.25
CA ALA A 153 -9.75 -1.64 -4.16
C ALA A 153 -8.38 -1.27 -4.73
N ARG A 154 -7.32 -1.52 -3.95
CA ARG A 154 -5.92 -1.27 -4.33
C ARG A 154 -5.08 -2.52 -4.14
N PRO A 155 -4.10 -2.77 -5.00
CA PRO A 155 -3.15 -3.84 -4.81
C PRO A 155 -2.21 -3.51 -3.65
N SER A 156 -1.62 -4.56 -3.07
CA SER A 156 -0.60 -4.35 -2.05
C SER A 156 0.78 -4.10 -2.67
N MET A 157 1.63 -3.49 -1.87
CA MET A 157 3.05 -3.29 -2.22
C MET A 157 3.72 -4.63 -2.54
N GLU A 158 3.50 -5.64 -1.72
CA GLU A 158 4.08 -6.98 -1.87
C GLU A 158 3.56 -7.67 -3.14
N ALA A 159 2.28 -7.46 -3.48
CA ALA A 159 1.70 -7.98 -4.72
C ALA A 159 2.38 -7.41 -5.99
N MET A 160 2.94 -6.21 -5.87
CA MET A 160 3.73 -5.54 -6.92
C MET A 160 5.23 -5.84 -6.83
N GLY A 161 5.66 -6.66 -5.86
CA GLY A 161 7.07 -7.00 -5.65
C GLY A 161 7.86 -5.99 -4.82
N VAL A 162 7.20 -5.05 -4.15
CA VAL A 162 7.91 -4.09 -3.28
C VAL A 162 8.39 -4.78 -2.01
N ASP A 163 9.68 -4.75 -1.75
CA ASP A 163 10.29 -5.14 -0.48
C ASP A 163 10.13 -3.98 0.51
N VAL A 164 9.06 -4.06 1.31
CA VAL A 164 8.69 -3.00 2.25
C VAL A 164 9.77 -2.79 3.30
N LEU A 165 10.35 -3.88 3.84
CA LEU A 165 11.37 -3.79 4.88
C LEU A 165 12.64 -3.11 4.37
N LYS A 166 13.12 -3.53 3.19
CA LYS A 166 14.29 -2.91 2.56
C LYS A 166 14.01 -1.47 2.15
N THR A 167 12.82 -1.19 1.62
CA THR A 167 12.43 0.19 1.28
C THR A 167 12.46 1.07 2.52
N CYS A 168 11.85 0.65 3.62
CA CYS A 168 11.87 1.39 4.88
C CYS A 168 13.30 1.59 5.39
N SER A 169 14.12 0.52 5.42
CA SER A 169 15.52 0.59 5.84
C SER A 169 16.35 1.55 4.97
N ASN A 170 16.14 1.52 3.64
CA ASN A 170 16.85 2.36 2.67
C ASN A 170 16.62 3.87 2.91
N ILE A 171 15.45 4.23 3.44
CA ILE A 171 15.08 5.62 3.76
C ILE A 171 15.21 5.98 5.24
N GLY A 172 15.90 5.12 6.02
CA GLY A 172 16.20 5.35 7.43
C GLY A 172 15.03 5.10 8.38
N ILE A 173 14.04 4.29 8.00
CA ILE A 173 12.92 3.88 8.86
C ILE A 173 13.19 2.48 9.38
N ASN A 174 13.36 2.35 10.70
CA ASN A 174 13.46 1.06 11.35
C ASN A 174 12.07 0.46 11.55
N MET A 175 11.86 -0.76 11.06
CA MET A 175 10.64 -1.54 11.28
C MET A 175 10.86 -2.43 12.51
N GLU A 176 10.11 -2.16 13.56
CA GLU A 176 10.10 -2.98 14.78
C GLU A 176 8.88 -3.90 14.78
N PHE A 177 9.11 -5.17 15.11
CA PHE A 177 8.04 -6.14 15.27
C PHE A 177 7.78 -6.34 16.76
N SER A 178 6.51 -6.22 17.16
CA SER A 178 6.06 -6.40 18.52
C SER A 178 4.90 -7.40 18.57
N PRO A 179 4.77 -8.21 19.63
CA PRO A 179 3.65 -9.15 19.76
C PRO A 179 2.30 -8.47 20.07
N ASP A 180 2.33 -7.23 20.53
CA ASP A 180 1.18 -6.44 20.97
C ASP A 180 0.84 -5.26 20.03
N LYS A 181 1.61 -5.11 18.95
CA LYS A 181 1.42 -4.03 17.97
C LYS A 181 1.59 -4.54 16.55
N VAL A 182 0.84 -3.95 15.64
CA VAL A 182 1.01 -4.12 14.20
C VAL A 182 1.27 -2.78 13.53
N THR A 183 2.26 -2.74 12.63
CA THR A 183 2.52 -1.58 11.77
C THR A 183 2.19 -1.95 10.33
N TRP A 184 1.22 -1.27 9.76
CA TRP A 184 0.87 -1.37 8.36
C TRP A 184 1.47 -0.21 7.58
N THR A 185 2.09 -0.49 6.45
CA THR A 185 2.71 0.51 5.56
C THR A 185 1.99 0.53 4.22
N GLY A 186 1.77 1.70 3.67
CA GLY A 186 1.21 1.92 2.35
C GLY A 186 1.87 3.08 1.63
N PHE A 187 1.61 3.22 0.33
CA PHE A 187 2.07 4.34 -0.49
C PHE A 187 0.92 5.05 -1.19
N VAL A 188 1.17 6.32 -1.51
CA VAL A 188 0.54 7.01 -2.65
C VAL A 188 1.64 7.48 -3.58
N LEU A 189 1.72 6.90 -4.77
CA LEU A 189 2.63 7.33 -5.84
C LEU A 189 2.13 8.65 -6.42
N LEU A 190 3.04 9.59 -6.69
CA LEU A 190 2.74 10.96 -7.13
C LEU A 190 3.55 11.34 -8.36
N SER A 191 2.86 11.87 -9.37
CA SER A 191 3.45 12.49 -10.57
C SER A 191 2.47 13.44 -11.24
#